data_77e610cfa0c54c931e80a0abbc57566b
#
_entry.id   77e610cfa0c54c931e80a0abbc57566b
#
_cell.length_a   1.000
_cell.length_b   1.000
_cell.length_c   1.000
_cell.angle_alpha   90.00
_cell.angle_beta   90.00
_cell.angle_gamma   90.00
#
_symmetry.space_group_name_H-M   'P 1'
#
loop_
_entity.id
_entity.type
_entity.pdbx_description
1 polymer ?
#
loop_
_entity_poly.entity_id
_entity_poly.type
_entity_poly.pdbx_seq_one_letter_code
_entity_poly.pdbx_strand_id
1 'polypeptide(L)'
;MQLYKRKIVSKEEETQARILKAAQKLFARRGYGGTTTRDLAQAAGVAEGTLFRHFENKKAILIEVATQGWTEILTDLLTALCEMASYKAVAQVM
;
A
#
# COMPACT_ATOMS: atom_id res chain seq x y z
N MET A 1 5.85 -9.02 -20.94
CA MET A 1 4.87 -8.46 -20.08
C MET A 1 5.24 -8.49 -18.66
N GLN A 2 5.55 -9.64 -18.15
CA GLN A 2 5.95 -9.74 -16.78
C GLN A 2 7.18 -8.94 -16.46
N LEU A 3 8.00 -8.74 -17.43
CA LEU A 3 9.28 -8.11 -17.21
C LEU A 3 9.18 -6.72 -16.64
N TYR A 4 8.26 -5.93 -17.10
CA TYR A 4 8.24 -4.59 -16.60
C TYR A 4 7.59 -4.50 -15.24
N LYS A 5 6.94 -5.55 -14.80
CA LYS A 5 6.46 -5.56 -13.45
C LYS A 5 7.59 -5.84 -12.49
N ARG A 6 8.62 -6.48 -13.00
CA ARG A 6 9.76 -6.75 -12.21
C ARG A 6 10.80 -5.70 -12.34
N LYS A 7 10.47 -4.64 -13.01
CA LYS A 7 11.33 -3.56 -13.13
C LYS A 7 11.91 -3.21 -11.78
N ILE A 8 13.11 -2.81 -11.80
CA ILE A 8 13.83 -2.48 -10.60
C ILE A 8 13.16 -1.34 -9.87
N VAL A 9 12.86 -1.59 -8.61
CA VAL A 9 12.31 -0.58 -7.74
C VAL A 9 13.47 0.06 -7.04
N SER A 10 13.52 1.38 -6.98
CA SER A 10 14.61 2.05 -6.31
C SER A 10 14.58 1.72 -4.83
N LYS A 11 15.73 1.88 -4.18
CA LYS A 11 15.81 1.62 -2.75
C LYS A 11 14.85 2.50 -1.97
N GLU A 12 14.66 3.69 -2.44
CA GLU A 12 13.74 4.61 -1.77
C GLU A 12 12.31 4.15 -1.87
N GLU A 13 11.92 3.68 -3.05
CA GLU A 13 10.58 3.16 -3.24
C GLU A 13 10.36 1.91 -2.40
N GLU A 14 11.36 1.07 -2.33
CA GLU A 14 11.28 -0.13 -1.52
C GLU A 14 11.15 0.21 -0.06
N THR A 15 11.95 1.15 0.41
CA THR A 15 11.90 1.59 1.80
C THR A 15 10.53 2.18 2.11
N GLN A 16 10.02 3.01 1.21
CA GLN A 16 8.72 3.61 1.40
C GLN A 16 7.63 2.55 1.51
N ALA A 17 7.69 1.54 0.66
CA ALA A 17 6.73 0.46 0.67
C ALA A 17 6.80 -0.31 1.99
N ARG A 18 7.99 -0.51 2.51
CA ARG A 18 8.17 -1.21 3.79
C ARG A 18 7.58 -0.42 4.93
N ILE A 19 7.78 0.88 4.91
CA ILE A 19 7.22 1.75 5.94
C ILE A 19 5.70 1.71 5.90
N LEU A 20 5.13 1.80 4.72
CA LEU A 20 3.69 1.79 4.57
C LEU A 20 3.09 0.46 5.00
N LYS A 21 3.76 -0.63 4.68
CA LYS A 21 3.29 -1.94 5.09
C LYS A 21 3.33 -2.10 6.60
N ALA A 22 4.41 -1.64 7.22
CA ALA A 22 4.52 -1.67 8.67
C ALA A 22 3.44 -0.82 9.31
N ALA A 23 3.19 0.35 8.73
CA ALA A 23 2.17 1.25 9.25
C ALA A 23 0.78 0.63 9.16
N GLN A 24 0.49 0.00 8.06
CA GLN A 24 -0.79 -0.66 7.88
C GLN A 24 -1.03 -1.68 8.97
N LYS A 25 -0.04 -2.48 9.26
CA LYS A 25 -0.14 -3.50 10.29
C LYS A 25 -0.29 -2.91 11.69
N LEU A 26 0.55 -1.94 12.00
CA LEU A 26 0.54 -1.37 13.35
C LEU A 26 -0.68 -0.54 13.62
N PHE A 27 -1.12 0.23 12.64
CA PHE A 27 -2.34 1.00 12.81
C PHE A 27 -3.54 0.08 13.01
N ALA A 28 -3.56 -1.04 12.32
CA ALA A 28 -4.65 -2.00 12.47
C ALA A 28 -4.63 -2.68 13.83
N ARG A 29 -3.44 -2.94 14.35
CA ARG A 29 -3.30 -3.65 15.62
C ARG A 29 -3.40 -2.75 16.83
N ARG A 30 -2.77 -1.60 16.77
CA ARG A 30 -2.68 -0.70 17.92
C ARG A 30 -3.47 0.58 17.77
N GLY A 31 -3.98 0.81 16.57
CA GLY A 31 -4.64 2.07 16.29
C GLY A 31 -3.65 3.17 16.00
N TYR A 32 -4.14 4.23 15.42
CA TYR A 32 -3.30 5.36 15.06
C TYR A 32 -2.65 5.99 16.28
N GLY A 33 -3.46 6.23 17.33
CA GLY A 33 -2.96 6.86 18.52
C GLY A 33 -2.01 5.99 19.32
N GLY A 34 -2.11 4.68 19.17
CA GLY A 34 -1.25 3.75 19.89
C GLY A 34 0.04 3.40 19.19
N THR A 35 0.27 3.97 18.01
CA THR A 35 1.45 3.70 17.22
C THR A 35 2.32 4.93 17.14
N THR A 36 3.60 4.81 17.46
CA THR A 36 4.53 5.93 17.36
C THR A 36 5.36 5.80 16.10
N THR A 37 5.97 6.91 15.69
CA THR A 37 6.85 6.86 14.52
C THR A 37 8.06 5.98 14.79
N ARG A 38 8.49 5.89 16.05
CA ARG A 38 9.56 4.99 16.39
C ARG A 38 9.14 3.55 16.16
N ASP A 39 7.92 3.20 16.55
CA ASP A 39 7.39 1.86 16.32
C ASP A 39 7.37 1.55 14.82
N LEU A 40 6.95 2.51 14.03
CA LEU A 40 6.90 2.34 12.58
C LEU A 40 8.29 2.11 12.00
N ALA A 41 9.24 2.90 12.43
CA ALA A 41 10.61 2.78 11.94
C ALA A 41 11.18 1.40 12.30
N GLN A 42 10.96 0.97 13.52
CA GLN A 42 11.45 -0.32 13.97
C GLN A 42 10.82 -1.46 13.17
N ALA A 43 9.52 -1.39 12.97
CA ALA A 43 8.82 -2.43 12.23
C ALA A 43 9.25 -2.47 10.77
N ALA A 44 9.58 -1.31 10.21
CA ALA A 44 10.03 -1.23 8.84
C ALA A 44 11.51 -1.54 8.69
N GLY A 45 12.23 -1.63 9.79
CA GLY A 45 13.65 -1.90 9.75
C GLY A 45 14.48 -0.73 9.30
N VAL A 46 14.04 0.49 9.61
CA VAL A 46 14.77 1.69 9.22
C VAL A 46 14.93 2.61 10.43
N ALA A 47 15.82 3.57 10.29
CA ALA A 47 15.99 4.58 11.32
C ALA A 47 14.85 5.58 11.24
N GLU A 48 14.54 6.20 12.38
CA GLU A 48 13.51 7.22 12.41
C GLU A 48 13.81 8.36 11.44
N GLY A 49 15.07 8.72 11.33
CA GLY A 49 15.46 9.77 10.39
C GLY A 49 15.12 9.41 8.96
N THR A 50 15.29 8.14 8.62
CA THR A 50 14.94 7.67 7.28
C THR A 50 13.45 7.75 7.06
N LEU A 51 12.69 7.39 8.08
CA LEU A 51 11.24 7.46 8.00
C LEU A 51 10.79 8.89 7.73
N PHE A 52 11.38 9.86 8.43
CA PHE A 52 11.01 11.26 8.24
C PHE A 52 11.50 11.85 6.93
N ARG A 53 12.42 11.19 6.27
CA ARG A 53 12.82 11.60 4.92
C ARG A 53 11.73 11.27 3.92
N HIS A 54 10.97 10.22 4.17
CA HIS A 54 9.91 9.78 3.28
C HIS A 54 8.56 10.39 3.61
N PHE A 55 8.31 10.62 4.89
CA PHE A 55 7.01 11.11 5.34
C PHE A 55 7.21 12.22 6.36
N GLU A 56 6.45 13.26 6.19
CA GLU A 56 6.58 14.44 7.02
C GLU A 56 6.22 14.16 8.48
N ASN A 57 5.20 13.36 8.69
CA ASN A 57 4.77 13.02 10.04
C ASN A 57 3.90 11.75 9.99
N LYS A 58 3.45 11.33 11.15
CA LYS A 58 2.63 10.13 11.26
C LYS A 58 1.32 10.25 10.48
N LYS A 59 0.77 11.44 10.48
CA LYS A 59 -0.47 11.70 9.77
C LYS A 59 -0.31 11.49 8.28
N ALA A 60 0.80 11.93 7.73
CA ALA A 60 1.08 11.73 6.31
C ALA A 60 1.15 10.24 5.97
N ILE A 61 1.72 9.47 6.89
CA ILE A 61 1.80 8.03 6.70
C ILE A 61 0.40 7.41 6.69
N LEU A 62 -0.44 7.86 7.61
CA LEU A 62 -1.80 7.34 7.67
C LEU A 62 -2.58 7.65 6.39
N ILE A 63 -2.44 8.86 5.90
CA ILE A 63 -3.13 9.27 4.67
C ILE A 63 -2.69 8.37 3.52
N GLU A 64 -1.41 8.11 3.43
CA GLU A 64 -0.87 7.29 2.36
C GLU A 64 -1.38 5.85 2.47
N VAL A 65 -1.39 5.31 3.68
CA VAL A 65 -1.90 3.97 3.91
C VAL A 65 -3.37 3.87 3.51
N ALA A 66 -4.15 4.85 3.91
CA ALA A 66 -5.57 4.86 3.58
C ALA A 66 -5.78 4.96 2.07
N THR A 67 -5.00 5.80 1.42
CA THR A 67 -5.10 5.96 -0.02
C THR A 67 -4.75 4.67 -0.76
N GLN A 68 -3.70 4.01 -0.32
CA GLN A 68 -3.31 2.76 -0.95
C GLN A 68 -4.34 1.67 -0.74
N GLY A 69 -4.90 1.62 0.46
CA GLY A 69 -5.95 0.65 0.74
C GLY A 69 -7.12 0.82 -0.19
N TRP A 70 -7.53 2.08 -0.41
CA TRP A 70 -8.60 2.37 -1.34
C TRP A 70 -8.27 1.94 -2.75
N THR A 71 -7.03 2.21 -3.17
CA THR A 71 -6.60 1.86 -4.51
C THR A 71 -6.68 0.35 -4.74
N GLU A 72 -6.27 -0.42 -3.76
CA GLU A 72 -6.32 -1.86 -3.87
C GLU A 72 -7.76 -2.36 -3.97
N ILE A 73 -8.63 -1.84 -3.12
CA ILE A 73 -10.03 -2.21 -3.12
C ILE A 73 -10.67 -1.86 -4.45
N LEU A 74 -10.40 -0.66 -4.94
CA LEU A 74 -10.95 -0.23 -6.21
C LEU A 74 -10.44 -1.07 -7.37
N THR A 75 -9.18 -1.41 -7.34
CA THR A 75 -8.59 -2.23 -8.39
C THR A 75 -9.23 -3.61 -8.42
N ASP A 76 -9.38 -4.21 -7.25
CA ASP A 76 -10.02 -5.51 -7.17
C ASP A 76 -11.45 -5.46 -7.66
N LEU A 77 -12.17 -4.42 -7.26
CA LEU A 77 -13.55 -4.25 -7.67
C LEU A 77 -13.67 -4.07 -9.18
N LEU A 78 -12.80 -3.25 -9.74
CA LEU A 78 -12.81 -3.00 -11.16
C LEU A 78 -12.46 -4.26 -11.94
N THR A 79 -11.52 -5.03 -11.44
CA THR A 79 -11.14 -6.28 -12.06
C THR A 79 -12.31 -7.26 -12.05
N ALA A 80 -12.99 -7.36 -10.93
CA ALA A 80 -14.14 -8.24 -10.79
C ALA A 80 -15.25 -7.82 -11.75
N LEU A 81 -15.52 -6.52 -11.83
CA LEU A 81 -16.53 -6.01 -12.74
C LEU A 81 -16.16 -6.27 -14.19
N CYS A 82 -14.91 -6.11 -14.50
CA CYS A 82 -14.43 -6.35 -15.85
C CYS A 82 -14.60 -7.80 -16.24
N GLU A 83 -14.29 -8.69 -15.32
CA GLU A 83 -14.46 -10.11 -15.57
C GLU A 83 -15.92 -10.48 -15.74
N MET A 84 -16.78 -9.90 -14.92
CA MET A 84 -18.21 -10.14 -15.05
C MET A 84 -18.75 -9.64 -16.37
N ALA A 85 -18.29 -8.47 -16.79
CA ALA A 85 -18.73 -7.91 -18.06
C ALA A 85 -18.28 -8.78 -19.22
N SER A 86 -17.05 -9.27 -19.17
CA SER A 86 -16.54 -10.16 -20.18
C SER A 86 -17.33 -11.45 -20.23
N TYR A 87 -17.64 -11.99 -19.08
CA TYR A 87 -18.38 -13.22 -18.99
C TYR A 87 -19.77 -13.04 -19.58
N LYS A 88 -20.42 -11.95 -19.25
CA LYS A 88 -21.75 -11.66 -19.79
C LYS A 88 -21.72 -11.46 -21.28
N ALA A 89 -20.70 -10.79 -21.76
CA ALA A 89 -20.57 -10.56 -23.19
C ALA A 89 -20.45 -11.89 -23.94
N VAL A 90 -19.64 -12.80 -23.38
CA VAL A 90 -19.47 -14.10 -23.98
C VAL A 90 -20.78 -14.88 -23.94
N ALA A 91 -21.45 -14.82 -22.81
CA ALA A 91 -22.72 -15.52 -22.68
C ALA A 91 -23.76 -15.00 -23.66
N GLN A 92 -23.75 -13.72 -23.91
CA GLN A 92 -24.70 -13.12 -24.82
C GLN A 92 -24.42 -13.52 -26.27
N VAL A 93 -23.15 -13.66 -26.59
CA VAL A 93 -22.76 -14.02 -27.92
C VAL A 93 -23.18 -15.45 -28.23
N MET A 94 -23.17 -16.28 -27.22
CA MET A 94 -23.58 -17.62 -27.39
C MET A 94 -25.09 -17.76 -27.40
#